data_a5c2e5ac90f3c22f9afb61798b8f2ed3
#
_entry.id   a5c2e5ac90f3c22f9afb61798b8f2ed3
#
_cell.length_a   1.000
_cell.length_b   1.000
_cell.length_c   1.000
_cell.angle_alpha   90.00
_cell.angle_beta   90.00
_cell.angle_gamma   90.00
#
_symmetry.space_group_name_H-M   'P 1'
#
loop_
_entity.id
_entity.type
_entity.pdbx_description
1 polymer ?
#
loop_
_entity_poly.entity_id
_entity_poly.type
_entity_poly.pdbx_seq_one_letter_code
_entity_poly.pdbx_strand_id
1 'polypeptide(L)'
;MLYNFSQEGKTFFAPSLNYVVAEVEVFDDDNEFNLLKEEILSQESKIINDNKFVSDWGTRMGKNSLTSRANDYNLLNFKNTKNLKEAIKNCHDLYLHAFGQKLGLDKYYVQCWANVMRDKEKFYPHRHSGDCYSYLSGNFCLDVDGTSTYYIHPLTDELWESKNVANKMTMFPSFVKHYTDSVPKEQTRVTIAFDIVTEECYNLFIQTYPESTMVEL
;
A
#
# COMPACT_ATOMS: atom_id res chain seq x y z
N MET A 1 -11.57 -10.22 -5.15
CA MET A 1 -12.19 -10.96 -4.00
C MET A 1 -12.32 -10.02 -2.81
N LEU A 2 -13.38 -10.14 -1.99
CA LEU A 2 -13.57 -9.33 -0.77
C LEU A 2 -13.61 -10.24 0.45
N TYR A 3 -12.76 -9.99 1.44
CA TYR A 3 -12.69 -10.72 2.70
C TYR A 3 -13.24 -9.81 3.81
N ASN A 4 -14.33 -10.22 4.45
CA ASN A 4 -14.99 -9.45 5.49
C ASN A 4 -14.52 -9.91 6.86
N PHE A 5 -14.10 -8.97 7.70
CA PHE A 5 -13.71 -9.17 9.10
C PHE A 5 -14.67 -8.38 9.97
N SER A 6 -15.44 -9.09 10.79
CA SER A 6 -16.44 -8.48 11.67
C SER A 6 -16.36 -9.07 13.05
N GLN A 7 -16.28 -8.22 14.05
CA GLN A 7 -16.36 -8.59 15.46
C GLN A 7 -17.23 -7.60 16.21
N GLU A 8 -18.28 -8.11 16.84
CA GLU A 8 -19.15 -7.32 17.71
C GLU A 8 -18.68 -7.37 19.15
N GLY A 9 -18.65 -6.23 19.81
CA GLY A 9 -18.42 -6.13 21.24
C GLY A 9 -19.56 -6.82 22.00
N LYS A 10 -19.21 -7.68 22.95
CA LYS A 10 -20.17 -8.43 23.78
C LYS A 10 -20.61 -7.68 25.03
N THR A 11 -20.00 -6.54 25.31
CA THR A 11 -20.34 -5.65 26.44
C THR A 11 -20.33 -4.20 25.98
N PHE A 12 -20.90 -3.30 26.77
CA PHE A 12 -20.94 -1.88 26.47
C PHE A 12 -19.55 -1.24 26.28
N PHE A 13 -18.52 -1.79 26.90
CA PHE A 13 -17.15 -1.28 26.83
C PHE A 13 -16.24 -2.05 25.86
N ALA A 14 -16.72 -3.16 25.30
CA ALA A 14 -15.95 -3.92 24.32
C ALA A 14 -16.01 -3.24 22.94
N PRO A 15 -14.87 -3.07 22.25
CA PRO A 15 -14.88 -2.49 20.92
C PRO A 15 -15.54 -3.42 19.90
N SER A 16 -16.21 -2.82 18.94
CA SER A 16 -16.67 -3.50 17.72
C SER A 16 -15.79 -3.08 16.55
N LEU A 17 -15.53 -3.98 15.63
CA LEU A 17 -14.75 -3.74 14.44
C LEU A 17 -15.41 -4.40 13.24
N ASN A 18 -15.47 -3.67 12.13
CA ASN A 18 -15.91 -4.20 10.85
C ASN A 18 -15.03 -3.59 9.75
N TYR A 19 -14.34 -4.41 8.97
CA TYR A 19 -13.53 -3.97 7.86
C TYR A 19 -13.43 -5.05 6.77
N VAL A 20 -12.98 -4.63 5.61
CA VAL A 20 -12.77 -5.50 4.45
C VAL A 20 -11.31 -5.46 4.04
N VAL A 21 -10.81 -6.56 3.50
CA VAL A 21 -9.59 -6.62 2.69
C VAL A 21 -10.00 -7.04 1.29
N ALA A 22 -9.58 -6.27 0.28
CA ALA A 22 -9.87 -6.56 -1.11
C ALA A 22 -8.62 -7.10 -1.82
N GLU A 23 -8.79 -8.15 -2.63
CA GLU A 23 -7.74 -8.64 -3.55
C GLU A 23 -8.28 -8.60 -4.98
N VAL A 24 -7.51 -7.99 -5.89
CA VAL A 24 -7.83 -7.87 -7.32
C VAL A 24 -6.58 -8.13 -8.18
N GLU A 25 -6.78 -8.54 -9.42
CA GLU A 25 -5.73 -8.53 -10.46
C GLU A 25 -5.73 -7.16 -11.14
N VAL A 26 -4.56 -6.70 -11.59
CA VAL A 26 -4.36 -5.32 -12.05
C VAL A 26 -4.19 -5.22 -13.57
N PHE A 27 -3.29 -6.01 -14.14
CA PHE A 27 -2.97 -5.94 -15.56
C PHE A 27 -3.55 -7.12 -16.32
N ASP A 28 -4.08 -6.83 -17.50
CA ASP A 28 -4.50 -7.84 -18.47
C ASP A 28 -3.35 -8.22 -19.43
N ASP A 29 -2.25 -7.45 -19.44
CA ASP A 29 -1.11 -7.62 -20.34
C ASP A 29 0.21 -7.67 -19.57
N ASP A 30 0.95 -8.76 -19.72
CA ASP A 30 2.27 -8.97 -19.12
C ASP A 30 3.32 -7.95 -19.58
N ASN A 31 3.15 -7.34 -20.73
CA ASN A 31 4.13 -6.38 -21.26
C ASN A 31 4.15 -5.09 -20.43
N GLU A 32 3.00 -4.49 -20.10
CA GLU A 32 2.95 -3.28 -19.28
C GLU A 32 3.45 -3.55 -17.85
N PHE A 33 3.12 -4.70 -17.31
CA PHE A 33 3.61 -5.20 -16.04
C PHE A 33 5.15 -5.25 -15.99
N ASN A 34 5.80 -5.83 -17.00
CA ASN A 34 7.25 -5.91 -17.07
C ASN A 34 7.90 -4.55 -17.28
N LEU A 35 7.33 -3.68 -18.13
CA LEU A 35 7.82 -2.32 -18.33
C LEU A 35 7.80 -1.49 -17.04
N LEU A 36 6.76 -1.63 -16.22
CA LEU A 36 6.70 -0.94 -14.92
C LEU A 36 7.79 -1.46 -13.97
N LYS A 37 8.00 -2.76 -13.91
CA LYS A 37 9.08 -3.35 -13.10
C LYS A 37 10.45 -2.84 -13.51
N GLU A 38 10.75 -2.87 -14.81
CA GLU A 38 12.02 -2.37 -15.37
C GLU A 38 12.21 -0.87 -15.08
N GLU A 39 11.17 -0.07 -15.19
CA GLU A 39 11.23 1.37 -14.89
C GLU A 39 11.57 1.61 -13.42
N ILE A 40 10.94 0.89 -12.49
CA ILE A 40 11.23 0.97 -11.05
C ILE A 40 12.71 0.65 -10.79
N LEU A 41 13.19 -0.50 -11.28
CA LEU A 41 14.56 -0.95 -11.05
C LEU A 41 15.59 0.02 -11.64
N SER A 42 15.30 0.61 -12.79
CA SER A 42 16.17 1.61 -13.43
C SER A 42 16.25 2.94 -12.67
N GLN A 43 15.20 3.31 -11.94
CA GLN A 43 15.13 4.57 -11.17
C GLN A 43 15.58 4.42 -9.71
N GLU A 44 15.71 3.20 -9.21
CA GLU A 44 15.97 2.92 -7.78
C GLU A 44 17.16 3.72 -7.24
N SER A 45 18.32 3.59 -7.86
CA SER A 45 19.53 4.28 -7.39
C SER A 45 19.40 5.80 -7.41
N LYS A 46 18.70 6.35 -8.39
CA LYS A 46 18.47 7.79 -8.49
C LYS A 46 17.58 8.28 -7.34
N ILE A 47 16.48 7.59 -7.08
CA ILE A 47 15.54 7.96 -6.01
C ILE A 47 16.22 7.87 -4.64
N ILE A 48 16.99 6.80 -4.38
CA ILE A 48 17.70 6.62 -3.10
C ILE A 48 18.75 7.71 -2.87
N ASN A 49 19.44 8.15 -3.91
CA ASN A 49 20.51 9.15 -3.80
C ASN A 49 19.99 10.60 -3.81
N ASP A 50 18.71 10.82 -4.09
CA ASP A 50 18.11 12.15 -4.02
C ASP A 50 17.93 12.54 -2.54
N ASN A 51 18.82 13.40 -2.05
CA ASN A 51 19.03 13.69 -0.63
C ASN A 51 17.93 14.55 -0.02
N LYS A 52 16.85 13.93 0.45
CA LYS A 52 15.84 14.59 1.28
C LYS A 52 15.70 13.91 2.65
N PHE A 53 14.72 14.31 3.40
CA PHE A 53 14.40 13.72 4.71
C PHE A 53 14.19 12.20 4.59
N VAL A 54 14.79 11.45 5.50
CA VAL A 54 14.78 9.99 5.46
C VAL A 54 14.20 9.42 6.75
N SER A 55 13.04 8.82 6.65
CA SER A 55 12.45 7.97 7.67
C SER A 55 12.22 6.57 7.10
N ASP A 56 12.40 5.53 7.89
CA ASP A 56 12.03 4.18 7.49
C ASP A 56 10.57 3.84 7.84
N TRP A 57 9.83 4.81 8.37
CA TRP A 57 8.40 4.70 8.72
C TRP A 57 8.06 3.48 9.58
N GLY A 58 9.03 2.99 10.35
CA GLY A 58 8.87 1.81 11.20
C GLY A 58 8.99 0.47 10.48
N THR A 59 9.25 0.47 9.19
CA THR A 59 9.42 -0.76 8.38
C THR A 59 10.73 -1.49 8.66
N ARG A 60 11.71 -0.80 9.23
CA ARG A 60 13.09 -1.25 9.50
C ARG A 60 13.90 -1.59 8.25
N MET A 61 13.49 -1.08 7.10
CA MET A 61 14.23 -1.22 5.84
C MET A 61 15.46 -0.28 5.76
N GLY A 62 15.54 0.67 6.68
CA GLY A 62 16.63 1.64 6.73
C GLY A 62 16.53 2.73 5.65
N LYS A 63 17.48 3.67 5.72
CA LYS A 63 17.47 4.88 4.88
C LYS A 63 17.83 4.66 3.41
N ASN A 64 18.38 3.52 3.05
CA ASN A 64 18.80 3.19 1.69
C ASN A 64 17.75 2.34 0.95
N SER A 65 16.49 2.42 1.34
CA SER A 65 15.38 1.74 0.70
C SER A 65 14.45 2.74 0.00
N LEU A 66 13.72 2.30 -1.02
CA LEU A 66 12.73 3.13 -1.70
C LEU A 66 11.58 3.54 -0.76
N THR A 67 11.20 2.68 0.20
CA THR A 67 10.17 3.01 1.19
C THR A 67 10.55 4.20 2.07
N SER A 68 11.86 4.42 2.32
CA SER A 68 12.33 5.61 3.05
C SER A 68 12.19 6.91 2.25
N ARG A 69 11.87 6.82 0.97
CA ARG A 69 11.63 7.92 0.03
C ARG A 69 10.15 8.06 -0.35
N ALA A 70 9.26 7.38 0.36
CA ALA A 70 7.83 7.31 0.02
C ALA A 70 7.15 8.68 -0.18
N ASN A 71 7.66 9.75 0.45
CA ASN A 71 7.13 11.10 0.29
C ASN A 71 7.92 11.99 -0.69
N ASP A 72 9.03 11.50 -1.23
CA ASP A 72 9.91 12.30 -2.10
C ASP A 72 9.49 12.21 -3.57
N TYR A 73 8.73 11.19 -3.94
CA TYR A 73 8.23 10.97 -5.29
C TYR A 73 6.86 10.27 -5.25
N ASN A 74 6.13 10.30 -6.35
CA ASN A 74 4.95 9.47 -6.53
C ASN A 74 5.12 8.58 -7.75
N LEU A 75 5.04 7.28 -7.55
CA LEU A 75 5.20 6.29 -8.62
C LEU A 75 4.16 6.47 -9.74
N LEU A 76 2.96 6.96 -9.42
CA LEU A 76 1.91 7.22 -10.42
C LEU A 76 2.28 8.32 -11.43
N ASN A 77 3.39 9.04 -11.23
CA ASN A 77 3.97 9.96 -12.21
C ASN A 77 4.96 9.28 -13.19
N PHE A 78 5.19 7.98 -13.04
CA PHE A 78 6.02 7.20 -13.99
C PHE A 78 5.21 6.91 -15.26
N LYS A 79 5.91 6.50 -16.33
CA LYS A 79 5.29 6.36 -17.66
C LYS A 79 4.30 5.18 -17.74
N ASN A 80 4.63 4.05 -17.10
CA ASN A 80 3.92 2.79 -17.26
C ASN A 80 2.96 2.53 -16.07
N THR A 81 2.20 3.54 -15.64
CA THR A 81 1.37 3.45 -14.43
C THR A 81 -0.13 3.70 -14.66
N LYS A 82 -0.55 3.86 -15.91
CA LYS A 82 -1.96 4.16 -16.23
C LYS A 82 -2.89 3.08 -15.70
N ASN A 83 -2.62 1.82 -16.01
CA ASN A 83 -3.47 0.70 -15.58
C ASN A 83 -3.39 0.48 -14.06
N LEU A 84 -2.22 0.72 -13.45
CA LEU A 84 -2.09 0.70 -11.99
C LEU A 84 -3.00 1.76 -11.34
N LYS A 85 -3.01 2.99 -11.84
CA LYS A 85 -3.90 4.05 -11.33
C LYS A 85 -5.38 3.68 -11.50
N GLU A 86 -5.75 3.18 -12.66
CA GLU A 86 -7.13 2.73 -12.93
C GLU A 86 -7.52 1.55 -12.02
N ALA A 87 -6.61 0.61 -11.77
CA ALA A 87 -6.87 -0.52 -10.87
C ALA A 87 -7.02 -0.07 -9.40
N ILE A 88 -6.19 0.87 -8.93
CA ILE A 88 -6.35 1.46 -7.59
C ILE A 88 -7.73 2.11 -7.48
N LYS A 89 -8.14 2.92 -8.47
CA LYS A 89 -9.44 3.56 -8.50
C LYS A 89 -10.58 2.54 -8.49
N ASN A 90 -10.55 1.54 -9.36
CA ASN A 90 -11.59 0.52 -9.45
C ASN A 90 -11.69 -0.31 -8.17
N CYS A 91 -10.57 -0.64 -7.53
CA CYS A 91 -10.55 -1.34 -6.26
C CYS A 91 -11.13 -0.48 -5.13
N HIS A 92 -10.82 0.83 -5.13
CA HIS A 92 -11.38 1.79 -4.20
C HIS A 92 -12.90 1.92 -4.37
N ASP A 93 -13.40 2.02 -5.60
CA ASP A 93 -14.83 2.09 -5.91
C ASP A 93 -15.57 0.82 -5.44
N LEU A 94 -14.96 -0.37 -5.63
CA LEU A 94 -15.49 -1.64 -5.10
C LEU A 94 -15.54 -1.62 -3.55
N TYR A 95 -14.53 -1.04 -2.93
CA TYR A 95 -14.46 -0.91 -1.48
C TYR A 95 -15.57 -0.01 -0.94
N LEU A 96 -15.78 1.16 -1.53
CA LEU A 96 -16.86 2.08 -1.18
C LEU A 96 -18.21 1.42 -1.34
N HIS A 97 -18.41 0.70 -2.46
CA HIS A 97 -19.66 -0.03 -2.71
C HIS A 97 -19.94 -1.09 -1.64
N ALA A 98 -18.91 -1.83 -1.22
CA ALA A 98 -19.04 -2.86 -0.16
C ALA A 98 -19.51 -2.27 1.18
N PHE A 99 -19.18 -1.01 1.46
CA PHE A 99 -19.62 -0.27 2.65
C PHE A 99 -20.89 0.56 2.43
N GLY A 100 -21.56 0.45 1.27
CA GLY A 100 -22.76 1.22 0.96
C GLY A 100 -22.52 2.73 0.80
N GLN A 101 -21.28 3.13 0.58
CA GLN A 101 -20.93 4.54 0.34
C GLN A 101 -21.27 4.96 -1.11
N LYS A 102 -21.60 6.22 -1.29
CA LYS A 102 -21.87 6.77 -2.63
C LYS A 102 -20.55 7.05 -3.35
N LEU A 103 -20.42 6.56 -4.57
CA LEU A 103 -19.29 6.83 -5.43
C LEU A 103 -19.27 8.29 -5.90
N GLY A 104 -18.08 8.87 -6.00
CA GLY A 104 -17.83 10.13 -6.69
C GLY A 104 -18.32 11.41 -6.00
N LEU A 105 -18.59 11.39 -4.69
CA LEU A 105 -18.98 12.57 -3.93
C LEU A 105 -17.79 13.32 -3.31
N ASP A 106 -16.71 12.61 -3.06
CA ASP A 106 -15.52 13.15 -2.39
C ASP A 106 -14.31 13.01 -3.29
N LYS A 107 -13.31 13.88 -3.06
CA LYS A 107 -12.01 13.75 -3.70
C LYS A 107 -11.09 12.93 -2.81
N TYR A 108 -10.31 12.10 -3.46
CA TYR A 108 -9.31 11.27 -2.83
C TYR A 108 -7.95 11.50 -3.47
N TYR A 109 -6.91 11.35 -2.70
CA TYR A 109 -5.52 11.55 -3.13
C TYR A 109 -4.72 10.30 -2.82
N VAL A 110 -3.76 9.99 -3.68
CA VAL A 110 -2.93 8.78 -3.56
C VAL A 110 -1.47 9.15 -3.48
N GLN A 111 -0.79 8.62 -2.46
CA GLN A 111 0.65 8.50 -2.42
C GLN A 111 1.02 7.07 -2.79
N CYS A 112 1.93 6.90 -3.76
CA CYS A 112 2.31 5.60 -4.28
C CYS A 112 3.83 5.50 -4.41
N TRP A 113 4.42 4.43 -3.89
CA TRP A 113 5.87 4.22 -3.92
C TRP A 113 6.22 2.74 -4.16
N ALA A 114 7.42 2.51 -4.68
CA ALA A 114 7.94 1.17 -4.89
C ALA A 114 8.74 0.68 -3.68
N ASN A 115 8.81 -0.64 -3.53
CA ASN A 115 9.68 -1.35 -2.61
C ASN A 115 10.48 -2.38 -3.40
N VAL A 116 11.79 -2.29 -3.34
CA VAL A 116 12.72 -3.27 -3.91
C VAL A 116 13.48 -3.89 -2.75
N MET A 117 13.25 -5.15 -2.51
CA MET A 117 13.80 -5.89 -1.37
C MET A 117 14.61 -7.07 -1.87
N ARG A 118 15.71 -7.34 -1.17
CA ARG A 118 16.68 -8.38 -1.54
C ARG A 118 16.98 -9.28 -0.35
N ASP A 119 17.68 -10.33 -0.59
CA ASP A 119 18.22 -11.33 0.34
C ASP A 119 17.97 -11.08 1.84
N LYS A 120 16.99 -11.78 2.41
CA LYS A 120 16.56 -11.72 3.82
C LYS A 120 15.88 -10.42 4.28
N GLU A 121 15.76 -9.41 3.44
CA GLU A 121 14.98 -8.23 3.77
C GLU A 121 13.50 -8.57 3.92
N LYS A 122 12.83 -7.89 4.85
CA LYS A 122 11.40 -8.02 5.12
C LYS A 122 10.85 -6.77 5.75
N PHE A 123 9.56 -6.56 5.61
CA PHE A 123 8.85 -5.58 6.45
C PHE A 123 8.52 -6.21 7.80
N TYR A 124 8.83 -5.47 8.86
CA TYR A 124 8.38 -5.80 10.22
C TYR A 124 6.94 -5.32 10.43
N PRO A 125 6.22 -5.82 11.47
CA PRO A 125 4.86 -5.39 11.74
C PRO A 125 4.75 -3.86 11.87
N HIS A 126 4.02 -3.24 10.94
CA HIS A 126 3.77 -1.79 10.89
C HIS A 126 2.35 -1.53 10.38
N ARG A 127 1.91 -0.30 10.46
CA ARG A 127 0.68 0.24 9.87
C ARG A 127 0.99 1.59 9.24
N HIS A 128 0.16 2.01 8.30
CA HIS A 128 0.40 3.27 7.59
C HIS A 128 -0.20 4.47 8.34
N SER A 129 -1.35 4.30 8.97
CA SER A 129 -1.98 5.28 9.83
C SER A 129 -2.71 4.58 10.99
N GLY A 130 -3.04 5.31 12.03
CA GLY A 130 -3.75 4.79 13.21
C GLY A 130 -4.46 5.90 13.98
N ASP A 131 -4.64 7.04 13.34
CA ASP A 131 -5.37 8.20 13.83
C ASP A 131 -6.79 8.30 13.24
N CYS A 132 -7.47 9.40 13.48
CA CYS A 132 -8.83 9.64 12.99
C CYS A 132 -8.92 9.90 11.48
N TYR A 133 -7.79 10.10 10.80
CA TYR A 133 -7.70 10.27 9.34
C TYR A 133 -7.28 8.98 8.63
N SER A 134 -7.17 7.87 9.36
CA SER A 134 -6.85 6.57 8.77
C SER A 134 -7.89 6.19 7.72
N TYR A 135 -7.42 5.90 6.49
CA TYR A 135 -8.29 5.53 5.40
C TYR A 135 -7.86 4.19 4.78
N LEU A 136 -7.44 4.14 3.54
CA LEU A 136 -7.07 2.89 2.86
C LEU A 136 -5.61 2.89 2.46
N SER A 137 -5.01 1.73 2.56
CA SER A 137 -3.67 1.41 2.06
C SER A 137 -3.73 0.17 1.19
N GLY A 138 -2.71 -0.03 0.38
CA GLY A 138 -2.62 -1.25 -0.39
C GLY A 138 -1.20 -1.57 -0.83
N ASN A 139 -1.06 -2.77 -1.35
CA ASN A 139 0.13 -3.22 -2.02
C ASN A 139 -0.21 -3.89 -3.35
N PHE A 140 0.70 -3.81 -4.29
CA PHE A 140 0.66 -4.48 -5.57
C PHE A 140 1.95 -5.26 -5.80
N CYS A 141 1.83 -6.51 -6.19
CA CYS A 141 2.95 -7.45 -6.35
C CYS A 141 3.44 -7.48 -7.80
N LEU A 142 4.68 -7.05 -8.03
CA LEU A 142 5.33 -7.12 -9.35
C LEU A 142 6.24 -8.35 -9.49
N ASP A 143 7.11 -8.59 -8.51
CA ASP A 143 8.05 -9.71 -8.52
C ASP A 143 8.15 -10.29 -7.11
N VAL A 144 7.56 -11.47 -6.90
CA VAL A 144 7.27 -11.97 -5.55
C VAL A 144 7.25 -13.51 -5.55
N ASP A 145 8.36 -14.16 -5.37
CA ASP A 145 8.42 -15.61 -5.31
C ASP A 145 8.39 -16.16 -3.88
N GLY A 146 7.37 -16.98 -3.60
CA GLY A 146 7.29 -17.80 -2.39
C GLY A 146 7.15 -17.02 -1.09
N THR A 147 6.70 -15.75 -1.15
CA THR A 147 6.49 -14.91 0.02
C THR A 147 5.00 -14.65 0.28
N SER A 148 4.68 -14.24 1.52
CA SER A 148 3.33 -13.83 1.91
C SER A 148 3.36 -12.48 2.63
N THR A 149 2.21 -11.81 2.63
CA THR A 149 1.92 -10.68 3.49
C THR A 149 0.93 -11.15 4.55
N TYR A 150 1.22 -10.86 5.82
CA TYR A 150 0.39 -11.22 6.96
C TYR A 150 -0.27 -9.99 7.53
N TYR A 151 -1.57 -10.04 7.71
CA TYR A 151 -2.39 -9.00 8.31
C TYR A 151 -2.80 -9.42 9.71
N ILE A 152 -2.61 -8.54 10.70
CA ILE A 152 -2.89 -8.79 12.10
C ILE A 152 -4.25 -8.21 12.43
N HIS A 153 -5.19 -9.06 12.88
CA HIS A 153 -6.51 -8.60 13.30
C HIS A 153 -6.38 -7.63 14.51
N PRO A 154 -6.91 -6.38 14.42
CA PRO A 154 -6.62 -5.33 15.39
C PRO A 154 -7.09 -5.61 16.84
N LEU A 155 -8.04 -6.52 17.03
CA LEU A 155 -8.60 -6.84 18.36
C LEU A 155 -8.18 -8.21 18.89
N THR A 156 -7.87 -9.18 18.02
CA THR A 156 -7.60 -10.57 18.45
C THR A 156 -6.16 -10.99 18.23
N ASP A 157 -5.37 -10.20 17.51
CA ASP A 157 -4.03 -10.54 17.04
C ASP A 157 -3.97 -11.80 16.13
N GLU A 158 -5.13 -12.32 15.70
CA GLU A 158 -5.19 -13.40 14.73
C GLU A 158 -4.58 -12.96 13.40
N LEU A 159 -3.89 -13.90 12.75
CA LEU A 159 -3.21 -13.64 11.47
C LEU A 159 -4.06 -14.08 10.30
N TRP A 160 -4.19 -13.21 9.31
CA TRP A 160 -4.66 -13.57 8.00
C TRP A 160 -3.51 -13.50 7.00
N GLU A 161 -3.24 -14.59 6.32
CA GLU A 161 -2.18 -14.71 5.31
C GLU A 161 -2.75 -14.43 3.92
N SER A 162 -2.09 -13.53 3.20
CA SER A 162 -2.30 -13.28 1.78
C SER A 162 -1.02 -13.66 1.02
N LYS A 163 -1.07 -14.72 0.23
CA LYS A 163 0.06 -15.11 -0.62
C LYS A 163 0.36 -14.01 -1.63
N ASN A 164 1.61 -13.60 -1.70
CA ASN A 164 2.06 -12.67 -2.70
C ASN A 164 2.11 -13.40 -4.06
N VAL A 165 1.30 -12.96 -4.98
CA VAL A 165 1.22 -13.46 -6.35
C VAL A 165 1.45 -12.28 -7.28
N ALA A 166 2.29 -12.45 -8.29
CA ALA A 166 2.53 -11.41 -9.30
C ALA A 166 1.19 -10.97 -9.91
N ASN A 167 1.07 -9.68 -10.21
CA ASN A 167 -0.14 -9.04 -10.70
C ASN A 167 -1.31 -8.93 -9.70
N LYS A 168 -1.12 -9.27 -8.43
CA LYS A 168 -2.14 -9.12 -7.38
C LYS A 168 -1.99 -7.82 -6.63
N MET A 169 -3.07 -7.08 -6.49
CA MET A 169 -3.23 -5.94 -5.60
C MET A 169 -4.07 -6.34 -4.39
N THR A 170 -3.64 -5.92 -3.20
CA THR A 170 -4.41 -6.02 -1.96
C THR A 170 -4.67 -4.62 -1.41
N MET A 171 -5.92 -4.31 -1.06
CA MET A 171 -6.32 -3.04 -0.44
C MET A 171 -6.99 -3.30 0.91
N PHE A 172 -6.63 -2.52 1.92
CA PHE A 172 -7.04 -2.71 3.32
C PHE A 172 -7.05 -1.37 4.08
N PRO A 173 -7.75 -1.28 5.23
CA PRO A 173 -7.69 -0.07 6.05
C PRO A 173 -6.30 0.21 6.58
N SER A 174 -5.85 1.46 6.51
CA SER A 174 -4.48 1.89 6.86
C SER A 174 -4.09 1.58 8.32
N PHE A 175 -5.07 1.36 9.20
CA PHE A 175 -4.83 1.00 10.61
C PHE A 175 -4.47 -0.48 10.81
N VAL A 176 -4.70 -1.34 9.82
CA VAL A 176 -4.42 -2.78 9.92
C VAL A 176 -2.91 -3.00 9.87
N LYS A 177 -2.37 -3.55 10.96
CA LYS A 177 -0.95 -3.93 11.01
C LYS A 177 -0.67 -5.08 10.07
N HIS A 178 0.44 -5.00 9.37
CA HIS A 178 0.87 -6.06 8.48
C HIS A 178 2.40 -6.17 8.42
N TYR A 179 2.87 -7.30 7.96
CA TYR A 179 4.30 -7.60 7.77
C TYR A 179 4.46 -8.63 6.65
N THR A 180 5.70 -8.90 6.24
CA THR A 180 5.98 -9.85 5.16
C THR A 180 6.99 -10.91 5.57
N ASP A 181 7.03 -12.01 4.85
CA ASP A 181 8.15 -12.94 4.87
C ASP A 181 9.45 -12.26 4.45
N SER A 182 10.57 -12.85 4.87
CA SER A 182 11.87 -12.48 4.34
C SER A 182 12.00 -12.92 2.89
N VAL A 183 12.59 -12.05 2.06
CA VAL A 183 12.93 -12.40 0.69
C VAL A 183 13.91 -13.59 0.70
N PRO A 184 13.66 -14.66 -0.07
CA PRO A 184 14.58 -15.78 -0.18
C PRO A 184 15.95 -15.36 -0.69
N LYS A 185 16.96 -16.18 -0.38
CA LYS A 185 18.33 -15.91 -0.79
C LYS A 185 18.45 -15.83 -2.32
N GLU A 186 19.23 -14.85 -2.81
CA GLU A 186 19.49 -14.63 -4.23
C GLU A 186 18.25 -14.23 -5.05
N GLN A 187 17.17 -13.80 -4.38
CA GLN A 187 15.97 -13.29 -5.02
C GLN A 187 15.80 -11.77 -4.77
N THR A 188 15.02 -11.15 -5.62
CA THR A 188 14.58 -9.76 -5.46
C THR A 188 13.06 -9.76 -5.46
N ARG A 189 12.46 -9.08 -4.48
CA ARG A 189 11.04 -8.82 -4.45
C ARG A 189 10.79 -7.36 -4.82
N VAL A 190 9.90 -7.14 -5.78
CA VAL A 190 9.45 -5.82 -6.19
C VAL A 190 7.96 -5.72 -5.93
N THR A 191 7.58 -4.78 -5.06
CA THR A 191 6.18 -4.47 -4.76
C THR A 191 5.96 -2.96 -4.83
N ILE A 192 4.72 -2.56 -5.03
CA ILE A 192 4.28 -1.17 -4.95
C ILE A 192 3.36 -1.04 -3.76
N ALA A 193 3.60 -0.05 -2.92
CA ALA A 193 2.70 0.32 -1.84
C ALA A 193 2.03 1.65 -2.17
N PHE A 194 0.82 1.85 -1.65
CA PHE A 194 0.10 3.11 -1.79
C PHE A 194 -0.80 3.38 -0.60
N ASP A 195 -1.01 4.67 -0.34
CA ASP A 195 -1.98 5.18 0.62
C ASP A 195 -3.00 6.06 -0.10
N ILE A 196 -4.27 5.83 0.18
CA ILE A 196 -5.37 6.70 -0.24
C ILE A 196 -5.77 7.54 0.96
N VAL A 197 -5.92 8.84 0.76
CA VAL A 197 -6.38 9.77 1.79
C VAL A 197 -7.57 10.58 1.28
N THR A 198 -8.43 11.02 2.20
CA THR A 198 -9.53 11.93 1.88
C THR A 198 -9.00 13.35 1.57
N GLU A 199 -9.80 14.18 0.90
CA GLU A 199 -9.47 15.58 0.63
C GLU A 199 -9.16 16.36 1.92
N GLU A 200 -9.90 16.09 3.00
CA GLU A 200 -9.65 16.73 4.30
C GLU A 200 -8.24 16.40 4.83
N CYS A 201 -7.87 15.12 4.83
CA CYS A 201 -6.53 14.68 5.25
C CYS A 201 -5.45 15.27 4.35
N TYR A 202 -5.66 15.27 3.03
CA TYR A 202 -4.74 15.88 2.08
C TYR A 202 -4.52 17.37 2.35
N ASN A 203 -5.59 18.13 2.60
CA ASN A 203 -5.52 19.55 2.87
C ASN A 203 -4.76 19.88 4.17
N LEU A 204 -4.86 19.01 5.19
CA LEU A 204 -4.04 19.13 6.40
C LEU A 204 -2.58 18.78 6.13
N PHE A 205 -2.33 17.74 5.34
CA PHE A 205 -0.99 17.28 4.98
C PHE A 205 -0.20 18.36 4.23
N ILE A 206 -0.80 19.00 3.20
CA ILE A 206 -0.12 20.02 2.39
C ILE A 206 0.19 21.32 3.16
N GLN A 207 -0.52 21.60 4.27
CA GLN A 207 -0.17 22.72 5.16
C GLN A 207 1.18 22.52 5.83
N THR A 208 1.52 21.26 6.16
CA THR A 208 2.80 20.90 6.78
C THR A 208 3.86 20.55 5.73
N TYR A 209 3.44 19.95 4.61
CA TYR A 209 4.29 19.46 3.53
C TYR A 209 3.81 20.00 2.17
N PRO A 210 4.08 21.29 1.85
CA PRO A 210 3.57 21.95 0.63
C PRO A 210 4.11 21.30 -0.67
N GLU A 211 5.22 20.58 -0.59
CA GLU A 211 5.81 19.85 -1.74
C GLU A 211 5.25 18.42 -1.89
N SER A 212 4.03 18.18 -1.42
CA SER A 212 3.38 16.87 -1.53
C SER A 212 3.39 16.37 -2.98
N THR A 213 3.72 15.09 -3.14
CA THR A 213 3.73 14.40 -4.44
C THR A 213 2.44 13.62 -4.68
N MET A 214 1.46 13.67 -3.78
CA MET A 214 0.17 13.00 -3.92
C MET A 214 -0.56 13.44 -5.19
N VAL A 215 -1.26 12.52 -5.84
CA VAL A 215 -2.08 12.77 -7.03
C VAL A 215 -3.55 12.50 -6.74
N GLU A 216 -4.44 13.24 -7.38
CA GLU A 216 -5.90 12.98 -7.30
C GLU A 216 -6.21 11.63 -7.97
N LEU A 217 -7.05 10.81 -7.31
CA LEU A 217 -7.43 9.46 -7.73
C LEU A 217 -8.52 9.48 -8.80
#